data_ed9dfda4438e003b737fc92a9cf3f510
#
_entry.id   ed9dfda4438e003b737fc92a9cf3f510
#
_cell.length_a   1.000
_cell.length_b   1.000
_cell.length_c   1.000
_cell.angle_alpha   90.00
_cell.angle_beta   90.00
_cell.angle_gamma   90.00
#
_symmetry.space_group_name_H-M   'P 1'
#
loop_
_entity.id
_entity.type
_entity.pdbx_description
1 polymer ?
#
loop_
_entity_poly.entity_id
_entity_poly.type
_entity_poly.pdbx_seq_one_letter_code
_entity_poly.pdbx_strand_id
1 'polypeptide(L)'
;MERRTRQKRAIEAVLEKHKNPLTAPEILRLALKEIPTLGIATVYRFLKSLTKDGRVVSVEIPGQMPRYERADKGHHHHFLCRACGGVFELERCLAGIKTMAPPRFRVEDHEIILYGSCETCLRKEKRASQPLVA
;
A
#
# COMPACT_ATOMS: atom_id res chain seq x y z
N MET A 1 29.60 -4.03 -1.13
CA MET A 1 28.64 -5.12 -1.29
C MET A 1 27.76 -5.34 -0.07
N GLU A 2 28.34 -5.45 1.13
CA GLU A 2 27.57 -5.62 2.36
C GLU A 2 26.63 -4.44 2.65
N ARG A 3 27.08 -3.21 2.41
CA ARG A 3 26.28 -2.00 2.60
C ARG A 3 25.03 -2.02 1.73
N ARG A 4 25.18 -2.35 0.46
CA ARG A 4 24.08 -2.43 -0.50
C ARG A 4 23.08 -3.52 -0.12
N THR A 5 23.58 -4.66 0.30
CA THR A 5 22.73 -5.78 0.73
C THR A 5 21.95 -5.42 2.00
N ARG A 6 22.59 -4.74 2.95
CA ARG A 6 21.93 -4.30 4.18
C ARG A 6 20.81 -3.31 3.90
N GLN A 7 21.05 -2.34 3.01
CA GLN A 7 20.05 -1.36 2.62
C GLN A 7 18.85 -2.03 1.96
N LYS A 8 19.10 -2.93 1.03
CA LYS A 8 18.03 -3.67 0.34
C LYS A 8 17.20 -4.52 1.30
N ARG A 9 17.87 -5.22 2.22
CA ARG A 9 17.19 -6.03 3.25
C ARG A 9 16.35 -5.17 4.20
N ALA A 10 16.83 -4.00 4.57
CA ALA A 10 16.09 -3.10 5.43
C ALA A 10 14.79 -2.64 4.77
N ILE A 11 14.83 -2.34 3.48
CA ILE A 11 13.66 -1.95 2.71
C ILE A 11 12.66 -3.10 2.60
N GLU A 12 13.14 -4.31 2.28
CA GLU A 12 12.29 -5.50 2.23
C GLU A 12 11.64 -5.79 3.58
N ALA A 13 12.40 -5.66 4.68
CA ALA A 13 11.92 -5.91 6.03
C ALA A 13 10.78 -4.95 6.40
N VAL A 14 10.85 -3.68 5.98
CA VAL A 14 9.77 -2.72 6.19
C VAL A 14 8.49 -3.22 5.52
N LEU A 15 8.59 -3.66 4.27
CA LEU A 15 7.44 -4.15 3.53
C LEU A 15 6.87 -5.45 4.09
N GLU A 16 7.73 -6.30 4.65
CA GLU A 16 7.29 -7.55 5.30
C GLU A 16 6.52 -7.30 6.59
N LYS A 17 6.92 -6.28 7.34
CA LYS A 17 6.30 -5.96 8.63
C LYS A 17 4.98 -5.20 8.51
N HIS A 18 4.73 -4.55 7.39
CA HIS A 18 3.55 -3.72 7.19
C HIS A 18 2.56 -4.37 6.25
N LYS A 19 1.36 -4.57 6.73
CA LYS A 19 0.27 -5.18 5.97
C LYS A 19 -0.17 -4.31 4.80
N ASN A 20 -0.27 -3.01 5.04
CA ASN A 20 -0.76 -2.07 4.03
C ASN A 20 0.37 -1.58 3.12
N PRO A 21 0.08 -1.25 1.85
CA PRO A 21 1.10 -0.76 0.95
C PRO A 21 1.62 0.61 1.37
N LEU A 22 2.90 0.86 1.16
CA LEU A 22 3.60 2.05 1.62
C LEU A 22 4.20 2.84 0.46
N THR A 23 4.19 4.17 0.59
CA THR A 23 4.90 5.04 -0.34
C THR A 23 6.40 4.96 -0.09
N ALA A 24 7.22 5.36 -1.08
CA ALA A 24 8.67 5.38 -0.90
C ALA A 24 9.11 6.29 0.27
N PRO A 25 8.54 7.50 0.46
CA PRO A 25 8.88 8.30 1.65
C PRO A 25 8.53 7.63 2.97
N GLU A 26 7.41 6.90 3.04
CA GLU A 26 7.04 6.14 4.25
C GLU A 26 8.03 5.01 4.51
N ILE A 27 8.43 4.30 3.46
CA ILE A 27 9.45 3.24 3.56
C ILE A 27 10.77 3.82 4.06
N LEU A 28 11.19 4.96 3.51
CA LEU A 28 12.41 5.64 3.94
C LEU A 28 12.36 5.96 5.44
N ARG A 29 11.26 6.58 5.88
CA ARG A 29 11.10 6.97 7.30
C ARG A 29 11.26 5.76 8.22
N LEU A 30 10.66 4.64 7.85
CA LEU A 30 10.73 3.42 8.66
C LEU A 30 12.10 2.75 8.60
N ALA A 31 12.75 2.74 7.43
CA ALA A 31 14.06 2.13 7.26
C ALA A 31 15.19 2.95 7.87
N LEU A 32 15.02 4.26 8.04
CA LEU A 32 16.02 5.14 8.68
C LEU A 32 16.33 4.72 10.12
N LYS A 33 15.42 4.02 10.78
CA LYS A 33 15.64 3.50 12.13
C LYS A 33 16.81 2.51 12.17
N GLU A 34 16.98 1.74 11.11
CA GLU A 34 18.08 0.77 11.01
C GLU A 34 19.26 1.30 10.23
N ILE A 35 19.02 2.12 9.21
CA ILE A 35 20.07 2.67 8.35
C ILE A 35 19.93 4.20 8.30
N PRO A 36 20.53 4.91 9.26
CA PRO A 36 20.39 6.37 9.37
C PRO A 36 20.88 7.17 8.16
N THR A 37 21.74 6.58 7.32
CA THR A 37 22.31 7.25 6.16
C THR A 37 21.55 7.03 4.87
N LEU A 38 20.44 6.28 4.94
CA LEU A 38 19.63 5.95 3.75
C LEU A 38 18.97 7.19 3.17
N GLY A 39 19.01 7.34 1.84
CA GLY A 39 18.36 8.45 1.14
C GLY A 39 17.25 7.98 0.24
N ILE A 40 16.38 8.91 -0.16
CA ILE A 40 15.20 8.60 -0.97
C ILE A 40 15.56 8.04 -2.35
N ALA A 41 16.61 8.55 -2.99
CA ALA A 41 17.05 8.05 -4.29
C ALA A 41 17.45 6.57 -4.21
N THR A 42 18.10 6.18 -3.12
CA THR A 42 18.50 4.80 -2.88
C THR A 42 17.27 3.91 -2.68
N VAL A 43 16.28 4.39 -1.94
CA VAL A 43 15.02 3.67 -1.74
C VAL A 43 14.35 3.38 -3.09
N TYR A 44 14.22 4.39 -3.96
CA TYR A 44 13.63 4.20 -5.29
C TYR A 44 14.42 3.21 -6.15
N ARG A 45 15.75 3.26 -6.09
CA ARG A 45 16.58 2.31 -6.84
C ARG A 45 16.34 0.87 -6.39
N PHE A 46 16.27 0.64 -5.09
CA PHE A 46 16.00 -0.70 -4.56
C PHE A 46 14.57 -1.16 -4.83
N LEU A 47 13.60 -0.26 -4.74
CA LEU A 47 12.22 -0.60 -5.09
C LEU A 47 12.11 -1.02 -6.57
N LYS A 48 12.82 -0.32 -7.46
CA LYS A 48 12.88 -0.68 -8.88
C LYS A 48 13.48 -2.06 -9.07
N SER A 49 14.60 -2.33 -8.39
CA SER A 49 15.29 -3.62 -8.44
C SER A 49 14.41 -4.75 -7.92
N LEU A 50 13.75 -4.54 -6.77
CA LEU A 50 12.85 -5.52 -6.16
C LEU A 50 11.62 -5.80 -7.02
N THR A 51 11.11 -4.77 -7.68
CA THR A 51 9.98 -4.92 -8.62
C THR A 51 10.40 -5.75 -9.84
N LYS A 52 11.58 -5.47 -10.38
CA LYS A 52 12.14 -6.22 -11.50
C LYS A 52 12.35 -7.70 -11.14
N ASP A 53 12.77 -7.96 -9.91
CA ASP A 53 12.99 -9.32 -9.41
C ASP A 53 11.68 -10.05 -9.06
N GLY A 54 10.55 -9.38 -9.18
CA GLY A 54 9.25 -9.98 -8.86
C GLY A 54 8.96 -10.13 -7.37
N ARG A 55 9.71 -9.45 -6.50
CA ARG A 55 9.56 -9.54 -5.04
C ARG A 55 8.63 -8.49 -4.47
N VAL A 56 8.48 -7.39 -5.17
CA VAL A 56 7.65 -6.25 -4.78
C VAL A 56 6.77 -5.86 -5.96
N VAL A 57 5.56 -5.42 -5.67
CA VAL A 57 4.65 -4.87 -6.68
C VAL A 57 4.30 -3.43 -6.33
N SER A 58 4.08 -2.64 -7.37
CA SER A 58 3.59 -1.29 -7.24
C SER A 58 2.06 -1.31 -7.18
N VAL A 59 1.50 -0.59 -6.24
CA VAL A 59 0.05 -0.38 -6.12
C VAL A 59 -0.23 1.04 -6.59
N GLU A 60 -0.92 1.16 -7.70
CA GLU A 60 -1.25 2.45 -8.29
C GLU A 60 -2.72 2.79 -8.08
N ILE A 61 -2.96 3.88 -7.36
CA ILE A 61 -4.29 4.40 -7.09
C ILE A 61 -4.39 5.75 -7.79
N PRO A 62 -5.43 5.98 -8.61
CA PRO A 62 -5.56 7.24 -9.35
C PRO A 62 -5.42 8.46 -8.45
N GLY A 63 -4.57 9.42 -8.86
CA GLY A 63 -4.34 10.66 -8.13
C GLY A 63 -3.44 10.53 -6.91
N GLN A 64 -2.91 9.36 -6.63
CA GLN A 64 -2.03 9.10 -5.49
C GLN A 64 -0.62 8.76 -5.93
N MET A 65 0.35 9.04 -5.03
CA MET A 65 1.72 8.59 -5.20
C MET A 65 1.76 7.05 -5.22
N PRO A 66 2.61 6.42 -6.04
CA PRO A 66 2.73 4.97 -6.05
C PRO A 66 3.06 4.41 -4.66
N ARG A 67 2.47 3.29 -4.33
CA ARG A 67 2.75 2.54 -3.12
C ARG A 67 3.33 1.18 -3.49
N TYR A 68 3.97 0.56 -2.53
CA TYR A 68 4.68 -0.70 -2.75
C TYR A 68 4.31 -1.71 -1.68
N GLU A 69 4.23 -2.97 -2.08
CA GLU A 69 3.97 -4.09 -1.17
C GLU A 69 4.64 -5.35 -1.69
N ARG A 70 4.70 -6.39 -0.84
CA ARG A 70 5.25 -7.68 -1.25
C ARG A 70 4.41 -8.29 -2.38
N ALA A 71 5.08 -8.96 -3.30
CA ALA A 71 4.42 -9.60 -4.44
C ALA A 71 3.68 -10.90 -4.08
N ASP A 72 4.01 -11.50 -2.93
CA ASP A 72 3.51 -12.84 -2.53
C ASP A 72 2.22 -12.85 -1.72
N LYS A 73 1.49 -11.74 -1.71
CA LYS A 73 0.28 -11.62 -0.87
C LYS A 73 -0.96 -12.32 -1.41
N GLY A 74 -0.94 -12.81 -2.64
CA GLY A 74 -2.13 -13.35 -3.26
C GLY A 74 -3.14 -12.29 -3.67
N HIS A 75 -4.34 -12.71 -4.03
CA HIS A 75 -5.39 -11.81 -4.52
C HIS A 75 -5.98 -10.97 -3.39
N HIS A 76 -5.92 -9.66 -3.53
CA HIS A 76 -6.48 -8.72 -2.56
C HIS A 76 -6.82 -7.40 -3.26
N HIS A 77 -7.50 -6.53 -2.55
CA HIS A 77 -7.91 -5.22 -3.05
C HIS A 77 -7.52 -4.13 -2.06
N HIS A 78 -7.87 -2.89 -2.33
CA HIS A 78 -7.41 -1.76 -1.53
C HIS A 78 -8.55 -0.79 -1.22
N PHE A 79 -8.40 -0.08 -0.11
CA PHE A 79 -9.29 1.01 0.33
C PHE A 79 -8.46 2.27 0.50
N LEU A 80 -8.87 3.36 -0.16
CA LEU A 80 -8.24 4.68 0.03
C LEU A 80 -9.10 5.52 0.96
N CYS A 81 -8.52 5.94 2.07
CA CYS A 81 -9.16 6.94 2.93
C CYS A 81 -8.91 8.31 2.34
N ARG A 82 -9.98 9.00 1.94
CA ARG A 82 -9.88 10.33 1.36
C ARG A 82 -9.54 11.41 2.39
N ALA A 83 -9.77 11.13 3.67
CA ALA A 83 -9.49 12.07 4.75
C ALA A 83 -8.01 12.09 5.13
N CYS A 84 -7.38 10.92 5.34
CA CYS A 84 -5.98 10.86 5.75
C CYS A 84 -5.01 10.41 4.65
N GLY A 85 -5.52 9.98 3.49
CA GLY A 85 -4.70 9.49 2.39
C GLY A 85 -4.12 8.10 2.59
N GLY A 86 -4.46 7.43 3.69
CA GLY A 86 -3.99 6.08 3.97
C GLY A 86 -4.60 5.06 3.01
N VAL A 87 -3.82 4.05 2.65
CA VAL A 87 -4.28 2.94 1.81
C VAL A 87 -4.24 1.67 2.62
N PHE A 88 -5.35 0.96 2.65
CA PHE A 88 -5.55 -0.23 3.46
C PHE A 88 -5.79 -1.45 2.58
N GLU A 89 -5.28 -2.59 3.00
CA GLU A 89 -5.49 -3.85 2.31
C GLU A 89 -6.88 -4.42 2.61
N LEU A 90 -7.57 -4.87 1.55
CA LEU A 90 -8.84 -5.57 1.64
C LEU A 90 -8.62 -7.01 1.22
N GLU A 91 -8.78 -7.94 2.14
CA GLU A 91 -8.58 -9.36 1.89
C GLU A 91 -9.75 -10.02 1.18
N ARG A 92 -10.93 -9.42 1.25
CA ARG A 92 -12.14 -9.96 0.65
C ARG A 92 -12.32 -9.52 -0.80
N CYS A 93 -12.92 -10.39 -1.58
CA CYS A 93 -13.35 -10.09 -2.94
C CYS A 93 -14.82 -10.45 -3.09
N LEU A 94 -15.51 -9.76 -3.99
CA LEU A 94 -16.91 -10.02 -4.26
C LEU A 94 -17.08 -11.34 -5.00
N ALA A 95 -17.92 -12.22 -4.48
CA ALA A 95 -18.30 -13.44 -5.18
C ALA A 95 -19.07 -13.08 -6.46
N GLY A 96 -18.81 -13.80 -7.53
CA GLY A 96 -19.52 -13.60 -8.78
C GLY A 96 -19.12 -12.38 -9.59
N ILE A 97 -17.99 -11.72 -9.26
CA ILE A 97 -17.53 -10.54 -9.99
C ILE A 97 -17.34 -10.83 -11.49
N LYS A 98 -16.96 -12.06 -11.83
CA LYS A 98 -16.78 -12.48 -13.22
C LYS A 98 -18.10 -12.45 -14.01
N THR A 99 -19.24 -12.57 -13.33
CA THR A 99 -20.55 -12.53 -13.98
C THR A 99 -20.98 -11.14 -14.44
N MET A 100 -20.23 -10.11 -14.07
CA MET A 100 -20.46 -8.74 -14.53
C MET A 100 -20.11 -8.58 -16.02
N ALA A 101 -19.25 -9.45 -16.53
CA ALA A 101 -18.89 -9.42 -17.94
C ALA A 101 -20.02 -10.01 -18.80
N PRO A 102 -20.18 -9.53 -20.05
CA PRO A 102 -21.17 -10.12 -20.96
C PRO A 102 -20.92 -11.61 -21.22
N PRO A 103 -21.92 -12.37 -21.62
CA PRO A 103 -21.73 -13.76 -21.99
C PRO A 103 -20.65 -13.93 -23.07
N ARG A 104 -19.87 -14.99 -22.98
CA ARG A 104 -18.76 -15.32 -23.88
C ARG A 104 -17.51 -14.45 -23.70
N PHE A 105 -17.50 -13.53 -22.72
CA PHE A 105 -16.30 -12.79 -22.36
C PHE A 105 -15.52 -13.59 -21.34
N ARG A 106 -14.20 -13.61 -21.47
CA ARG A 106 -13.32 -14.22 -20.49
C ARG A 106 -12.70 -13.12 -19.63
N VAL A 107 -12.99 -13.14 -18.32
CA VAL A 107 -12.39 -12.23 -17.37
C VAL A 107 -11.05 -12.81 -16.93
N GLU A 108 -9.98 -12.07 -17.14
CA GLU A 108 -8.62 -12.52 -16.78
C GLU A 108 -8.17 -11.97 -15.43
N ASP A 109 -8.58 -10.74 -15.10
CA ASP A 109 -8.17 -10.09 -13.86
C ASP A 109 -9.15 -8.99 -13.49
N HIS A 110 -9.05 -8.50 -12.26
CA HIS A 110 -9.82 -7.34 -11.81
C HIS A 110 -9.13 -6.66 -10.64
N GLU A 111 -9.41 -5.38 -10.49
CA GLU A 111 -8.94 -4.59 -9.36
C GLU A 111 -10.13 -3.86 -8.75
N ILE A 112 -10.17 -3.78 -7.42
CA ILE A 112 -11.20 -3.03 -6.71
C ILE A 112 -10.51 -2.06 -5.76
N ILE A 113 -10.90 -0.79 -5.86
CA ILE A 113 -10.45 0.25 -4.94
C ILE A 113 -11.71 0.87 -4.35
N LEU A 114 -11.86 0.79 -3.03
CA LEU A 114 -12.94 1.47 -2.33
C LEU A 114 -12.43 2.82 -1.82
N TYR A 115 -13.28 3.81 -1.87
CA TYR A 115 -12.96 5.17 -1.43
C TYR A 115 -13.90 5.58 -0.30
N GLY A 116 -13.35 6.23 0.71
CA GLY A 116 -14.17 6.68 1.82
C GLY A 116 -13.34 7.18 2.98
N SER A 117 -13.80 6.94 4.18
CA SER A 117 -13.10 7.33 5.41
C SER A 117 -12.76 6.10 6.25
N CYS A 118 -11.53 6.03 6.74
CA CYS A 118 -11.10 4.92 7.59
C CYS A 118 -11.69 5.05 9.00
N GLU A 119 -11.57 3.98 9.77
CA GLU A 119 -12.10 3.94 11.14
C GLU A 119 -11.59 5.09 12.02
N THR A 120 -10.29 5.36 11.96
CA THR A 120 -9.68 6.43 12.74
C THR A 120 -10.24 7.80 12.37
N CYS A 121 -10.38 8.06 11.06
CA CYS A 121 -10.94 9.34 10.58
C CYS A 121 -12.42 9.48 10.92
N LEU A 122 -13.18 8.39 10.87
CA LEU A 122 -14.59 8.40 11.30
C LEU A 122 -14.73 8.72 12.77
N ARG A 123 -13.86 8.20 13.62
CA ARG A 123 -13.85 8.53 15.05
C ARG A 123 -13.55 10.00 15.29
N LYS A 124 -12.61 10.56 14.57
CA LYS A 124 -12.28 12.00 14.65
C LYS A 124 -13.43 12.86 14.19
N GLU A 125 -14.12 12.47 13.14
CA GLU A 125 -15.29 13.17 12.63
C GLU A 125 -16.42 13.18 13.66
N LYS A 126 -16.69 12.05 14.29
CA LYS A 126 -17.70 11.96 15.36
C LYS A 126 -17.36 12.85 16.54
N ARG A 127 -16.09 12.91 16.95
CA ARG A 127 -15.64 13.78 18.04
C ARG A 127 -15.81 15.25 17.67
N ALA A 128 -15.51 15.63 16.43
CA ALA A 128 -15.65 17.00 15.96
C ALA A 128 -17.13 17.43 15.87
N SER A 129 -18.04 16.49 15.60
CA SER A 129 -19.48 16.78 15.47
C SER A 129 -20.25 16.70 16.79
N GLN A 130 -19.62 16.22 17.87
CA GLN A 130 -20.25 16.21 19.18
C GLN A 130 -20.38 17.65 19.69
N PRO A 131 -21.61 18.06 20.13
CA PRO A 131 -21.77 19.40 20.68
C PRO A 131 -20.93 19.52 21.94
N LEU A 132 -20.24 20.66 22.05
CA LEU A 132 -19.57 21.03 23.29
C LEU A 132 -20.61 21.17 24.38
N VAL A 133 -20.60 20.21 25.30
CA VAL A 133 -21.47 20.33 26.48
C VAL A 133 -20.84 21.34 27.40
N ALA A 134 -21.45 22.46 27.52
CA ALA A 134 -21.03 23.48 28.47
C ALA A 134 -21.25 22.98 29.90
#